data_2a5c44a8aa89b1aa102dbcb4dabd102e
#
_entry.id   2a5c44a8aa89b1aa102dbcb4dabd102e
#
_cell.length_a   1.000
_cell.length_b   1.000
_cell.length_c   1.000
_cell.angle_alpha   90.00
_cell.angle_beta   90.00
_cell.angle_gamma   90.00
#
_symmetry.space_group_name_H-M   'P 1'
#
loop_
_entity.id
_entity.type
_entity.pdbx_description
1 polymer ?
#
loop_
_entity_poly.entity_id
_entity_poly.type
_entity_poly.pdbx_seq_one_letter_code
_entity_poly.pdbx_strand_id
1 'polypeptide(L)'
;RLSSRLCERSEAIQEKKQTNLTSNFTKNNYIKNIEKILDYLNSGDIFQTNFTHKYITQKKSNLSDQHIYLNFRHKTTTPFSAYLNFSDICICSYSPERFIKIIDNKVITSPIKGTIKKSSDRAKDHKLIKKLKESKKNLAENLMIVDVLRNDISRICKKGSVKVKELATIKSYRNVHHLVSTITGKMNKNIDVIDVLGATLPGGSVTGAPKIRAMEVISELEKSNRGVYCGAIGYISFSQDADFNIPIRTVTIFNDQISINCGGGIVSDSKPESEFQESIDKI
;
A
#
# COMPACT_ATOMS: atom_id res chain seq x y z
N ARG A 1 -0.93 -24.47 44.66
CA ARG A 1 -2.22 -23.80 44.28
C ARG A 1 -2.02 -22.50 43.45
N LEU A 2 -0.81 -21.99 43.26
CA LEU A 2 -0.54 -20.83 42.37
C LEU A 2 -0.12 -21.24 40.95
N SER A 3 0.43 -22.43 40.75
CA SER A 3 0.84 -22.93 39.45
C SER A 3 -0.31 -23.39 38.57
N SER A 4 -1.41 -23.93 39.16
CA SER A 4 -2.60 -24.34 38.41
C SER A 4 -3.41 -23.15 37.84
N ARG A 5 -3.45 -22.01 38.57
CA ARG A 5 -4.16 -20.79 38.08
C ARG A 5 -3.41 -20.04 36.96
N LEU A 6 -2.10 -20.24 36.82
CA LEU A 6 -1.33 -19.68 35.71
C LEU A 6 -1.46 -20.54 34.43
N CYS A 7 -1.65 -21.85 34.58
CA CYS A 7 -1.90 -22.73 33.46
C CYS A 7 -3.31 -22.52 32.88
N GLU A 8 -4.35 -22.42 33.73
CA GLU A 8 -5.71 -22.12 33.29
C GLU A 8 -5.87 -20.73 32.65
N ARG A 9 -5.02 -19.73 33.02
CA ARG A 9 -4.98 -18.44 32.34
C ARG A 9 -4.28 -18.48 30.98
N SER A 10 -3.36 -19.39 30.75
CA SER A 10 -2.70 -19.56 29.44
C SER A 10 -3.59 -20.32 28.47
N GLU A 11 -4.43 -21.24 28.92
CA GLU A 11 -5.41 -21.95 28.08
C GLU A 11 -6.63 -21.08 27.72
N ALA A 12 -7.09 -20.23 28.63
CA ALA A 12 -8.19 -19.27 28.36
C ALA A 12 -7.80 -18.15 27.38
N ILE A 13 -6.51 -17.93 27.09
CA ILE A 13 -6.04 -16.95 26.10
C ILE A 13 -5.95 -17.56 24.70
N GLN A 14 -6.10 -18.87 24.55
CA GLN A 14 -6.12 -19.58 23.27
C GLN A 14 -7.52 -19.86 22.70
N GLU A 15 -8.59 -19.27 23.22
CA GLU A 15 -9.78 -19.08 22.42
C GLU A 15 -9.42 -18.12 21.27
N LYS A 16 -8.93 -18.67 20.17
CA LYS A 16 -8.92 -18.00 18.87
C LYS A 16 -10.33 -17.50 18.63
N LYS A 17 -10.59 -16.23 18.93
CA LYS A 17 -11.77 -15.54 18.41
C LYS A 17 -11.76 -15.81 16.91
N GLN A 18 -12.58 -16.74 16.46
CA GLN A 18 -12.89 -16.93 15.05
C GLN A 18 -13.41 -15.58 14.55
N THR A 19 -12.55 -14.80 13.98
CA THR A 19 -12.98 -13.64 13.20
C THR A 19 -13.67 -14.27 11.98
N ASN A 20 -14.95 -13.98 11.79
CA ASN A 20 -15.72 -14.38 10.60
C ASN A 20 -15.23 -13.59 9.37
N LEU A 21 -13.92 -13.58 9.18
CA LEU A 21 -13.25 -12.88 8.09
C LEU A 21 -13.18 -13.83 6.89
N THR A 22 -13.94 -13.53 5.84
CA THR A 22 -13.97 -14.32 4.60
C THR A 22 -13.16 -13.63 3.52
N SER A 23 -12.36 -14.41 2.80
CA SER A 23 -11.61 -13.94 1.63
C SER A 23 -12.36 -14.26 0.34
N ASN A 24 -12.25 -13.39 -0.67
CA ASN A 24 -12.73 -13.66 -2.03
C ASN A 24 -11.91 -14.72 -2.78
N PHE A 25 -10.77 -15.16 -2.22
CA PHE A 25 -9.96 -16.28 -2.69
C PHE A 25 -9.76 -17.32 -1.61
N THR A 26 -9.77 -18.60 -2.00
CA THR A 26 -9.16 -19.66 -1.20
C THR A 26 -7.63 -19.54 -1.31
N LYS A 27 -6.89 -20.07 -0.34
CA LYS A 27 -5.42 -20.12 -0.39
C LYS A 27 -4.91 -20.72 -1.71
N ASN A 28 -5.47 -21.85 -2.12
CA ASN A 28 -5.05 -22.53 -3.34
C ASN A 28 -5.31 -21.70 -4.60
N ASN A 29 -6.44 -21.01 -4.70
CA ASN A 29 -6.75 -20.16 -5.84
C ASN A 29 -5.84 -18.91 -5.88
N TYR A 30 -5.51 -18.33 -4.72
CA TYR A 30 -4.57 -17.22 -4.65
C TYR A 30 -3.18 -17.63 -5.13
N ILE A 31 -2.68 -18.79 -4.65
CA ILE A 31 -1.40 -19.36 -5.07
C ILE A 31 -1.37 -19.63 -6.58
N LYS A 32 -2.41 -20.27 -7.14
CA LYS A 32 -2.51 -20.52 -8.59
C LYS A 32 -2.48 -19.23 -9.42
N ASN A 33 -3.06 -18.14 -8.92
CA ASN A 33 -2.98 -16.86 -9.61
C ASN A 33 -1.57 -16.25 -9.52
N ILE A 34 -0.86 -16.43 -8.41
CA ILE A 34 0.56 -16.01 -8.34
C ILE A 34 1.41 -16.83 -9.33
N GLU A 35 1.16 -18.13 -9.47
CA GLU A 35 1.85 -18.97 -10.47
C GLU A 35 1.62 -18.45 -11.90
N LYS A 36 0.38 -18.09 -12.27
CA LYS A 36 0.09 -17.43 -13.56
C LYS A 36 0.82 -16.09 -13.74
N ILE A 37 0.93 -15.30 -12.66
CA ILE A 37 1.68 -14.05 -12.70
C ILE A 37 3.17 -14.33 -12.93
N LEU A 38 3.72 -15.38 -12.34
CA LEU A 38 5.09 -15.81 -12.57
C LEU A 38 5.31 -16.25 -14.04
N ASP A 39 4.30 -16.86 -14.68
CA ASP A 39 4.35 -17.18 -16.12
C ASP A 39 4.43 -15.90 -16.96
N TYR A 40 3.62 -14.87 -16.67
CA TYR A 40 3.69 -13.55 -17.32
C TYR A 40 5.04 -12.84 -17.10
N LEU A 41 5.63 -12.99 -15.90
CA LEU A 41 6.96 -12.45 -15.59
C LEU A 41 8.06 -13.17 -16.37
N ASN A 42 7.99 -14.50 -16.44
CA ASN A 42 8.97 -15.34 -17.14
C ASN A 42 8.90 -15.20 -18.67
N SER A 43 7.70 -14.94 -19.21
CA SER A 43 7.52 -14.64 -20.64
C SER A 43 7.94 -13.21 -21.03
N GLY A 44 8.23 -12.36 -20.05
CA GLY A 44 8.63 -10.96 -20.28
C GLY A 44 7.46 -10.00 -20.55
N ASP A 45 6.24 -10.43 -20.36
CA ASP A 45 5.05 -9.58 -20.50
C ASP A 45 5.03 -8.41 -19.49
N ILE A 46 5.45 -8.71 -18.27
CA ILE A 46 5.54 -7.74 -17.16
C ILE A 46 6.84 -7.95 -16.38
N PHE A 47 7.30 -6.94 -15.67
CA PHE A 47 8.45 -7.01 -14.74
C PHE A 47 8.00 -7.11 -13.28
N GLN A 48 6.80 -6.61 -12.99
CA GLN A 48 6.15 -6.67 -11.68
C GLN A 48 4.66 -6.43 -11.86
N THR A 49 3.84 -7.08 -11.01
CA THR A 49 2.44 -6.69 -10.80
C THR A 49 2.08 -6.76 -9.31
N ASN A 50 1.18 -5.89 -8.88
CA ASN A 50 0.66 -5.90 -7.52
C ASN A 50 -0.65 -6.70 -7.50
N PHE A 51 -0.64 -7.90 -6.90
CA PHE A 51 -1.80 -8.78 -6.84
C PHE A 51 -2.45 -8.73 -5.45
N THR A 52 -3.77 -8.59 -5.42
CA THR A 52 -4.50 -8.37 -4.17
C THR A 52 -5.73 -9.28 -4.04
N HIS A 53 -6.18 -9.43 -2.81
CA HIS A 53 -7.44 -10.05 -2.47
C HIS A 53 -8.23 -9.21 -1.44
N LYS A 54 -9.53 -9.45 -1.38
CA LYS A 54 -10.45 -8.73 -0.51
C LYS A 54 -10.90 -9.65 0.62
N TYR A 55 -10.86 -9.12 1.83
CA TYR A 55 -11.46 -9.74 3.00
C TYR A 55 -12.71 -8.99 3.42
N ILE A 56 -13.70 -9.72 3.89
CA ILE A 56 -15.02 -9.21 4.27
C ILE A 56 -15.41 -9.81 5.61
N THR A 57 -15.99 -8.97 6.48
CA THR A 57 -16.64 -9.38 7.73
C THR A 57 -17.82 -8.47 8.05
N GLN A 58 -18.70 -8.91 8.92
CA GLN A 58 -19.80 -8.08 9.42
C GLN A 58 -19.34 -7.23 10.60
N LYS A 59 -19.74 -5.97 10.59
CA LYS A 59 -19.57 -5.06 11.71
C LYS A 59 -20.48 -5.50 12.87
N LYS A 60 -19.93 -5.50 14.07
CA LYS A 60 -20.77 -5.70 15.27
C LYS A 60 -21.66 -4.48 15.49
N SER A 61 -22.94 -4.72 15.79
CA SER A 61 -23.96 -3.67 15.95
C SER A 61 -23.63 -2.62 17.05
N ASN A 62 -22.81 -2.98 18.03
CA ASN A 62 -22.38 -2.10 19.11
C ASN A 62 -21.13 -1.24 18.78
N LEU A 63 -20.60 -1.33 17.55
CA LEU A 63 -19.42 -0.58 17.13
C LEU A 63 -19.81 0.51 16.13
N SER A 64 -19.53 1.77 16.47
CA SER A 64 -19.60 2.85 15.48
C SER A 64 -18.38 2.83 14.56
N ASP A 65 -18.56 3.33 13.35
CA ASP A 65 -17.48 3.43 12.35
C ASP A 65 -16.33 4.31 12.85
N GLN A 66 -16.68 5.41 13.54
CA GLN A 66 -15.69 6.28 14.18
C GLN A 66 -14.87 5.53 15.25
N HIS A 67 -15.51 4.66 16.03
CA HIS A 67 -14.81 3.86 17.04
C HIS A 67 -13.83 2.88 16.39
N ILE A 68 -14.21 2.24 15.27
CA ILE A 68 -13.32 1.40 14.47
C ILE A 68 -12.11 2.23 14.00
N TYR A 69 -12.35 3.41 13.41
CA TYR A 69 -11.27 4.28 12.96
C TYR A 69 -10.31 4.64 14.09
N LEU A 70 -10.80 5.11 15.22
CA LEU A 70 -9.98 5.56 16.34
C LEU A 70 -9.14 4.43 16.93
N ASN A 71 -9.71 3.22 17.09
CA ASN A 71 -8.99 2.06 17.60
C ASN A 71 -7.78 1.68 16.76
N PHE A 72 -7.93 1.68 15.43
CA PHE A 72 -6.80 1.42 14.53
C PHE A 72 -5.83 2.60 14.48
N ARG A 73 -6.34 3.85 14.51
CA ARG A 73 -5.50 5.06 14.47
C ARG A 73 -4.56 5.15 15.66
N HIS A 74 -4.99 4.73 16.84
CA HIS A 74 -4.12 4.69 18.03
C HIS A 74 -2.98 3.65 17.91
N LYS A 75 -3.24 2.55 17.21
CA LYS A 75 -2.25 1.48 17.01
C LYS A 75 -1.30 1.75 15.84
N THR A 76 -1.76 2.50 14.84
CA THR A 76 -1.02 2.77 13.60
C THR A 76 -0.68 4.25 13.49
N THR A 77 0.58 4.61 13.66
CA THR A 77 1.06 6.00 13.46
C THR A 77 1.49 6.17 11.99
N THR A 78 0.52 6.42 11.10
CA THR A 78 0.78 6.66 9.68
C THR A 78 0.56 8.13 9.32
N PRO A 79 1.34 8.69 8.39
CA PRO A 79 1.29 10.12 8.07
C PRO A 79 0.02 10.56 7.33
N PHE A 80 -0.65 9.63 6.62
CA PHE A 80 -1.80 9.92 5.76
C PHE A 80 -3.04 9.15 6.20
N SER A 81 -3.44 9.32 7.47
CA SER A 81 -4.70 8.75 7.95
C SER A 81 -5.86 9.65 7.59
N ALA A 82 -6.98 9.04 7.16
CA ALA A 82 -8.20 9.76 6.82
C ALA A 82 -9.43 8.98 7.30
N TYR A 83 -10.42 9.72 7.80
CA TYR A 83 -11.75 9.22 8.12
C TYR A 83 -12.75 10.00 7.26
N LEU A 84 -13.42 9.31 6.35
CA LEU A 84 -14.41 9.88 5.47
C LEU A 84 -15.73 9.14 5.71
N ASN A 85 -16.73 9.88 6.14
CA ASN A 85 -18.05 9.34 6.44
C ASN A 85 -19.08 9.99 5.51
N PHE A 86 -19.59 9.20 4.58
CA PHE A 86 -20.70 9.54 3.71
C PHE A 86 -21.96 8.85 4.23
N SER A 87 -23.11 9.15 3.68
CA SER A 87 -24.40 8.63 4.18
C SER A 87 -24.44 7.10 4.30
N ASP A 88 -23.89 6.39 3.32
CA ASP A 88 -23.99 4.95 3.16
C ASP A 88 -22.63 4.22 3.16
N ILE A 89 -21.54 4.96 3.05
CA ILE A 89 -20.18 4.40 3.03
C ILE A 89 -19.24 5.18 3.96
N CYS A 90 -18.50 4.45 4.78
CA CYS A 90 -17.44 4.98 5.61
C CYS A 90 -16.08 4.42 5.17
N ILE A 91 -15.07 5.29 5.06
CA ILE A 91 -13.72 4.94 4.65
C ILE A 91 -12.76 5.30 5.78
N CYS A 92 -12.05 4.29 6.29
CA CYS A 92 -11.05 4.41 7.34
C CYS A 92 -9.68 4.09 6.74
N SER A 93 -8.90 5.09 6.35
CA SER A 93 -7.58 4.92 5.74
C SER A 93 -6.47 5.17 6.74
N TYR A 94 -5.45 4.32 6.73
CA TYR A 94 -4.24 4.41 7.56
C TYR A 94 -2.99 4.33 6.68
N SER A 95 -3.00 5.05 5.58
CA SER A 95 -1.96 4.95 4.57
C SER A 95 -0.61 5.50 5.05
N PRO A 96 0.49 4.80 4.82
CA PRO A 96 1.83 5.31 5.02
C PRO A 96 2.39 6.06 3.81
N GLU A 97 1.76 5.94 2.63
CA GLU A 97 2.36 6.30 1.35
C GLU A 97 1.73 7.54 0.74
N ARG A 98 2.58 8.54 0.44
CA ARG A 98 2.18 9.68 -0.38
C ARG A 98 2.11 9.26 -1.84
N PHE A 99 0.99 9.57 -2.48
CA PHE A 99 0.83 9.42 -3.91
C PHE A 99 1.43 10.61 -4.66
N ILE A 100 0.78 11.76 -4.57
CA ILE A 100 1.15 13.00 -5.26
C ILE A 100 0.97 14.17 -4.31
N LYS A 101 1.98 15.03 -4.24
CA LYS A 101 1.88 16.36 -3.66
C LYS A 101 2.13 17.40 -4.73
N ILE A 102 1.30 18.42 -4.77
CA ILE A 102 1.48 19.60 -5.62
C ILE A 102 1.62 20.81 -4.72
N ILE A 103 2.69 21.59 -4.93
CA ILE A 103 2.95 22.83 -4.24
C ILE A 103 3.71 23.76 -5.20
N ASP A 104 3.28 25.00 -5.33
CA ASP A 104 3.91 25.99 -6.20
C ASP A 104 4.15 25.47 -7.64
N ASN A 105 3.13 24.84 -8.24
CA ASN A 105 3.22 24.20 -9.57
C ASN A 105 4.30 23.11 -9.69
N LYS A 106 4.71 22.52 -8.58
CA LYS A 106 5.66 21.42 -8.54
C LYS A 106 5.00 20.14 -8.06
N VAL A 107 5.09 19.11 -8.87
CA VAL A 107 4.66 17.75 -8.54
C VAL A 107 5.77 17.04 -7.78
N ILE A 108 5.41 16.35 -6.70
CA ILE A 108 6.29 15.54 -5.88
C ILE A 108 5.61 14.19 -5.64
N THR A 109 6.30 13.09 -5.91
CA THR A 109 5.85 11.75 -5.53
C THR A 109 6.95 11.03 -4.77
N SER A 110 6.56 10.19 -3.79
CA SER A 110 7.52 9.58 -2.86
C SER A 110 7.17 8.12 -2.60
N PRO A 111 7.44 7.21 -3.57
CA PRO A 111 7.14 5.79 -3.42
C PRO A 111 7.98 5.16 -2.30
N ILE A 112 7.37 4.20 -1.61
CA ILE A 112 8.00 3.40 -0.57
C ILE A 112 8.16 1.98 -1.11
N LYS A 113 9.38 1.45 -1.07
CA LYS A 113 9.67 0.03 -1.27
C LYS A 113 10.66 -0.44 -0.20
N GLY A 114 10.30 -1.52 0.47
CA GLY A 114 11.07 -2.00 1.60
C GLY A 114 10.74 -1.27 2.91
N THR A 115 10.37 -2.07 3.89
CA THR A 115 10.04 -1.63 5.24
C THR A 115 10.67 -2.58 6.24
N ILE A 116 11.27 -2.05 7.30
CA ILE A 116 11.76 -2.85 8.39
C ILE A 116 11.35 -2.24 9.73
N LYS A 117 10.94 -3.08 10.67
CA LYS A 117 10.55 -2.63 12.02
C LYS A 117 11.79 -2.12 12.78
N LYS A 118 11.65 -1.01 13.49
CA LYS A 118 12.71 -0.49 14.36
C LYS A 118 12.93 -1.40 15.55
N SER A 119 14.18 -1.46 16.00
CA SER A 119 14.56 -2.08 17.26
C SER A 119 14.79 -1.02 18.34
N SER A 120 14.44 -1.34 19.58
CA SER A 120 14.82 -0.52 20.75
C SER A 120 16.32 -0.60 21.04
N ASP A 121 16.97 -1.70 20.68
CA ASP A 121 18.42 -1.87 20.74
C ASP A 121 19.07 -1.12 19.57
N ARG A 122 19.94 -0.14 19.88
CA ARG A 122 20.59 0.72 18.90
C ARG A 122 21.52 -0.04 17.94
N ALA A 123 22.26 -1.03 18.43
CA ALA A 123 23.18 -1.81 17.59
C ALA A 123 22.41 -2.71 16.62
N LYS A 124 21.33 -3.34 17.10
CA LYS A 124 20.42 -4.13 16.27
C LYS A 124 19.71 -3.25 15.25
N ASP A 125 19.27 -2.05 15.64
CA ASP A 125 18.59 -1.10 14.74
C ASP A 125 19.49 -0.68 13.58
N HIS A 126 20.76 -0.37 13.84
CA HIS A 126 21.76 -0.08 12.80
C HIS A 126 21.95 -1.26 11.82
N LYS A 127 21.99 -2.49 12.32
CA LYS A 127 22.07 -3.69 11.46
C LYS A 127 20.84 -3.84 10.57
N LEU A 128 19.65 -3.53 11.10
CA LEU A 128 18.39 -3.55 10.34
C LEU A 128 18.37 -2.49 9.23
N ILE A 129 18.81 -1.26 9.52
CA ILE A 129 18.97 -0.20 8.53
C ILE A 129 19.93 -0.63 7.43
N LYS A 130 21.10 -1.18 7.78
CA LYS A 130 22.08 -1.67 6.81
C LYS A 130 21.49 -2.76 5.93
N LYS A 131 20.81 -3.75 6.53
CA LYS A 131 20.11 -4.83 5.79
C LYS A 131 19.08 -4.26 4.79
N LEU A 132 18.30 -3.26 5.21
CA LEU A 132 17.31 -2.64 4.32
C LEU A 132 17.98 -1.91 3.16
N LYS A 133 19.03 -1.14 3.44
CA LYS A 133 19.78 -0.35 2.44
C LYS A 133 20.52 -1.21 1.43
N GLU A 134 20.99 -2.39 1.83
CA GLU A 134 21.78 -3.31 1.00
C GLU A 134 20.92 -4.39 0.30
N SER A 135 19.61 -4.38 0.52
CA SER A 135 18.68 -5.33 -0.10
C SER A 135 18.57 -5.12 -1.60
N LYS A 136 19.23 -5.98 -2.38
CA LYS A 136 19.19 -5.93 -3.86
C LYS A 136 17.77 -5.98 -4.40
N LYS A 137 16.90 -6.82 -3.82
CA LYS A 137 15.48 -6.92 -4.20
C LYS A 137 14.77 -5.57 -4.01
N ASN A 138 14.83 -4.99 -2.80
CA ASN A 138 14.16 -3.70 -2.52
C ASN A 138 14.70 -2.56 -3.39
N LEU A 139 16.00 -2.55 -3.67
CA LEU A 139 16.62 -1.55 -4.55
C LEU A 139 16.12 -1.68 -5.99
N ALA A 140 16.08 -2.90 -6.54
CA ALA A 140 15.60 -3.16 -7.89
C ALA A 140 14.12 -2.79 -8.05
N GLU A 141 13.27 -3.22 -7.10
CA GLU A 141 11.85 -2.85 -7.08
C GLU A 141 11.65 -1.33 -6.96
N ASN A 142 12.44 -0.66 -6.11
CA ASN A 142 12.37 0.78 -5.94
C ASN A 142 12.73 1.52 -7.23
N LEU A 143 13.82 1.10 -7.90
CA LEU A 143 14.27 1.69 -9.15
C LEU A 143 13.22 1.55 -10.26
N MET A 144 12.63 0.37 -10.38
CA MET A 144 11.56 0.10 -11.36
C MET A 144 10.34 1.01 -11.13
N ILE A 145 9.88 1.16 -9.89
CA ILE A 145 8.76 2.04 -9.57
C ILE A 145 9.11 3.51 -9.79
N VAL A 146 10.34 3.92 -9.52
CA VAL A 146 10.83 5.27 -9.83
C VAL A 146 10.72 5.54 -11.33
N ASP A 147 11.06 4.59 -12.19
CA ASP A 147 10.95 4.77 -13.65
C ASP A 147 9.49 4.86 -14.11
N VAL A 148 8.59 4.03 -13.58
CA VAL A 148 7.15 4.12 -13.86
C VAL A 148 6.62 5.51 -13.48
N LEU A 149 6.92 5.98 -12.27
CA LEU A 149 6.45 7.28 -11.79
C LEU A 149 7.10 8.46 -12.53
N ARG A 150 8.36 8.36 -12.93
CA ARG A 150 9.00 9.35 -13.81
C ARG A 150 8.26 9.45 -15.14
N ASN A 151 7.93 8.32 -15.74
CA ASN A 151 7.14 8.28 -16.97
C ASN A 151 5.77 8.95 -16.77
N ASP A 152 5.04 8.61 -15.71
CA ASP A 152 3.73 9.18 -15.41
C ASP A 152 3.78 10.70 -15.29
N ILE A 153 4.66 11.25 -14.45
CA ILE A 153 4.74 12.71 -14.24
C ILE A 153 5.39 13.45 -15.41
N SER A 154 6.18 12.78 -16.26
CA SER A 154 6.77 13.42 -17.45
C SER A 154 5.71 13.88 -18.45
N ARG A 155 4.56 13.23 -18.46
CA ARG A 155 3.41 13.56 -19.36
C ARG A 155 2.78 14.91 -19.01
N ILE A 156 2.88 15.35 -17.78
CA ILE A 156 2.25 16.59 -17.28
C ILE A 156 3.27 17.66 -16.86
N CYS A 157 4.55 17.33 -16.86
CA CYS A 157 5.61 18.24 -16.46
C CYS A 157 6.38 18.81 -17.66
N LYS A 158 7.02 19.96 -17.45
CA LYS A 158 7.90 20.59 -18.43
C LYS A 158 9.04 19.64 -18.80
N LYS A 159 9.34 19.54 -20.09
CA LYS A 159 10.45 18.74 -20.60
C LYS A 159 11.76 19.05 -19.86
N GLY A 160 12.46 18.03 -19.40
CA GLY A 160 13.72 18.14 -18.64
C GLY A 160 13.58 18.58 -17.18
N SER A 161 12.34 18.84 -16.68
CA SER A 161 12.13 19.26 -15.29
C SER A 161 11.97 18.09 -14.31
N VAL A 162 11.65 16.89 -14.81
CA VAL A 162 11.50 15.69 -13.97
C VAL A 162 12.87 15.23 -13.48
N LYS A 163 13.02 15.14 -12.16
CA LYS A 163 14.28 14.77 -11.50
C LYS A 163 14.01 13.81 -10.35
N VAL A 164 14.87 12.80 -10.20
CA VAL A 164 14.95 11.99 -9.00
C VAL A 164 15.82 12.74 -7.99
N LYS A 165 15.19 13.30 -6.96
CA LYS A 165 15.89 14.08 -5.93
C LYS A 165 16.59 13.19 -4.92
N GLU A 166 15.94 12.09 -4.55
CA GLU A 166 16.43 11.10 -3.64
C GLU A 166 16.12 9.73 -4.23
N LEU A 167 17.09 8.84 -4.30
CA LEU A 167 16.93 7.47 -4.76
C LEU A 167 17.25 6.52 -3.62
N ALA A 168 16.26 5.68 -3.26
CA ALA A 168 16.40 4.61 -2.28
C ALA A 168 17.03 5.07 -0.95
N THR A 169 16.54 6.18 -0.39
CA THR A 169 17.03 6.73 0.89
C THR A 169 16.25 6.15 2.06
N ILE A 170 16.93 5.95 3.20
CA ILE A 170 16.26 5.50 4.43
C ILE A 170 15.57 6.68 5.11
N LYS A 171 14.26 6.57 5.29
CA LYS A 171 13.47 7.48 6.13
C LYS A 171 12.97 6.74 7.37
N SER A 172 13.34 7.27 8.54
CA SER A 172 13.02 6.67 9.83
C SER A 172 11.78 7.32 10.43
N TYR A 173 10.79 6.51 10.75
CA TYR A 173 9.58 6.90 11.47
C TYR A 173 9.61 6.34 12.91
N ARG A 174 8.56 6.56 13.67
CA ARG A 174 8.51 6.15 15.08
C ARG A 174 8.79 4.65 15.25
N ASN A 175 8.18 3.79 14.45
CA ASN A 175 8.19 2.33 14.63
C ASN A 175 8.86 1.57 13.48
N VAL A 176 9.19 2.23 12.36
CA VAL A 176 9.70 1.58 11.14
C VAL A 176 10.72 2.43 10.43
N HIS A 177 11.57 1.79 9.63
CA HIS A 177 12.39 2.42 8.60
C HIS A 177 11.83 2.05 7.24
N HIS A 178 11.75 3.01 6.34
CA HIS A 178 11.33 2.84 4.95
C HIS A 178 12.46 3.18 4.00
N LEU A 179 12.53 2.45 2.90
CA LEU A 179 13.33 2.82 1.73
C LEU A 179 12.44 3.67 0.80
N VAL A 180 12.78 4.94 0.65
CA VAL A 180 11.94 5.93 -0.05
C VAL A 180 12.75 6.59 -1.16
N SER A 181 12.13 6.77 -2.33
CA SER A 181 12.63 7.67 -3.37
C SER A 181 11.76 8.90 -3.48
N THR A 182 12.32 9.99 -3.99
CA THR A 182 11.59 11.25 -4.19
C THR A 182 11.80 11.72 -5.62
N ILE A 183 10.71 11.81 -6.38
CA ILE A 183 10.71 12.31 -7.74
C ILE A 183 9.96 13.64 -7.77
N THR A 184 10.47 14.60 -8.52
CA THR A 184 9.86 15.93 -8.64
C THR A 184 9.83 16.37 -10.09
N GLY A 185 8.80 17.15 -10.47
CA GLY A 185 8.72 17.79 -11.77
C GLY A 185 8.01 19.14 -11.68
N LYS A 186 8.27 20.06 -12.60
CA LYS A 186 7.58 21.34 -12.72
C LYS A 186 6.43 21.18 -13.71
N MET A 187 5.19 21.43 -13.29
CA MET A 187 4.00 21.30 -14.11
C MET A 187 4.04 22.22 -15.35
N ASN A 188 3.43 21.79 -16.44
CA ASN A 188 3.15 22.64 -17.58
C ASN A 188 2.12 23.71 -17.20
N LYS A 189 2.10 24.84 -17.95
CA LYS A 189 1.26 25.98 -17.60
C LYS A 189 -0.25 25.71 -17.62
N ASN A 190 -0.71 24.80 -18.48
CA ASN A 190 -2.15 24.50 -18.72
C ASN A 190 -2.57 23.19 -18.06
N ILE A 191 -1.85 22.71 -17.08
CA ILE A 191 -2.14 21.47 -16.35
C ILE A 191 -2.64 21.84 -14.96
N ASP A 192 -3.80 21.34 -14.57
CA ASP A 192 -4.34 21.45 -13.22
C ASP A 192 -4.16 20.18 -12.39
N VAL A 193 -4.67 20.17 -11.17
CA VAL A 193 -4.56 19.02 -10.24
C VAL A 193 -5.31 17.81 -10.78
N ILE A 194 -6.43 18.00 -11.47
CA ILE A 194 -7.25 16.89 -12.01
C ILE A 194 -6.52 16.24 -13.18
N ASP A 195 -5.87 17.02 -14.04
CA ASP A 195 -5.03 16.52 -15.12
C ASP A 195 -3.86 15.66 -14.57
N VAL A 196 -3.25 16.12 -13.46
CA VAL A 196 -2.19 15.34 -12.78
C VAL A 196 -2.73 14.00 -12.30
N LEU A 197 -3.89 13.98 -11.65
CA LEU A 197 -4.52 12.74 -11.19
C LEU A 197 -4.87 11.84 -12.38
N GLY A 198 -5.48 12.36 -13.45
CA GLY A 198 -5.81 11.61 -14.65
C GLY A 198 -4.60 10.98 -15.35
N ALA A 199 -3.45 11.68 -15.34
CA ALA A 199 -2.21 11.18 -15.92
C ALA A 199 -1.49 10.13 -15.06
N THR A 200 -1.68 10.14 -13.73
CA THR A 200 -0.88 9.35 -12.80
C THR A 200 -1.63 8.18 -12.16
N LEU A 201 -2.97 8.25 -12.07
CA LEU A 201 -3.79 7.15 -11.55
C LEU A 201 -3.92 6.00 -12.57
N PRO A 202 -4.01 4.75 -12.04
CA PRO A 202 -3.65 4.34 -10.68
C PRO A 202 -2.14 4.42 -10.42
N GLY A 203 -1.75 4.51 -9.14
CA GLY A 203 -0.35 4.66 -8.75
C GLY A 203 0.54 3.49 -9.22
N GLY A 204 1.74 3.79 -9.72
CA GLY A 204 2.69 2.77 -10.18
C GLY A 204 3.10 1.78 -9.10
N SER A 205 3.21 2.22 -7.83
CA SER A 205 3.62 1.37 -6.70
C SER A 205 2.59 0.27 -6.34
N VAL A 206 1.33 0.44 -6.77
CA VAL A 206 0.21 -0.48 -6.50
C VAL A 206 -0.36 -1.12 -7.77
N THR A 207 0.28 -0.93 -8.90
CA THR A 207 -0.02 -1.59 -10.19
C THR A 207 1.13 -2.48 -10.62
N GLY A 208 2.08 -1.98 -11.36
CA GLY A 208 3.24 -2.73 -11.83
C GLY A 208 3.92 -2.08 -13.03
N ALA A 209 4.77 -2.83 -13.68
CA ALA A 209 5.57 -2.40 -14.82
C ALA A 209 5.61 -3.50 -15.92
N PRO A 210 5.35 -3.15 -17.21
CA PRO A 210 4.78 -1.91 -17.72
C PRO A 210 3.35 -1.68 -17.17
N LYS A 211 2.99 -0.43 -16.85
CA LYS A 211 1.76 -0.12 -16.08
C LYS A 211 0.49 -0.66 -16.74
N ILE A 212 0.28 -0.42 -18.04
CA ILE A 212 -0.94 -0.83 -18.75
C ILE A 212 -1.06 -2.36 -18.74
N ARG A 213 0.00 -3.07 -19.10
CA ARG A 213 -0.01 -4.53 -19.12
C ARG A 213 -0.24 -5.12 -17.72
N ALA A 214 0.39 -4.56 -16.70
CA ALA A 214 0.15 -4.97 -15.32
C ALA A 214 -1.32 -4.75 -14.90
N MET A 215 -1.96 -3.66 -15.33
CA MET A 215 -3.39 -3.43 -15.08
C MET A 215 -4.30 -4.44 -15.78
N GLU A 216 -3.96 -4.86 -17.00
CA GLU A 216 -4.68 -5.93 -17.72
C GLU A 216 -4.60 -7.25 -16.95
N VAL A 217 -3.39 -7.65 -16.51
CA VAL A 217 -3.18 -8.85 -15.69
C VAL A 217 -3.95 -8.79 -14.36
N ILE A 218 -3.94 -7.62 -13.69
CA ILE A 218 -4.73 -7.41 -12.47
C ILE A 218 -6.21 -7.60 -12.75
N SER A 219 -6.73 -7.01 -13.83
CA SER A 219 -8.15 -7.10 -14.20
C SER A 219 -8.56 -8.53 -14.55
N GLU A 220 -7.66 -9.31 -15.14
CA GLU A 220 -7.90 -10.73 -15.46
C GLU A 220 -7.97 -11.60 -14.19
N LEU A 221 -7.06 -11.37 -13.24
CA LEU A 221 -6.84 -12.29 -12.14
C LEU A 221 -7.56 -11.91 -10.84
N GLU A 222 -7.83 -10.63 -10.60
CA GLU A 222 -8.56 -10.17 -9.41
C GLU A 222 -10.06 -10.35 -9.61
N LYS A 223 -10.73 -11.05 -8.66
CA LYS A 223 -12.17 -11.38 -8.73
C LYS A 223 -13.09 -10.24 -8.33
N SER A 224 -12.54 -9.13 -7.84
CA SER A 224 -13.34 -8.00 -7.34
C SER A 224 -12.65 -6.67 -7.59
N ASN A 225 -13.44 -5.65 -7.83
CA ASN A 225 -12.95 -4.29 -7.95
C ASN A 225 -12.28 -3.84 -6.64
N ARG A 226 -11.19 -3.08 -6.78
CA ARG A 226 -10.43 -2.53 -5.63
C ARG A 226 -11.21 -1.42 -4.92
N GLY A 227 -12.11 -0.73 -5.62
CA GLY A 227 -12.85 0.42 -5.08
C GLY A 227 -11.91 1.54 -4.68
N VAL A 228 -12.03 2.01 -3.43
CA VAL A 228 -11.16 3.07 -2.88
C VAL A 228 -9.70 2.60 -2.74
N TYR A 229 -9.50 1.32 -2.46
CA TYR A 229 -8.17 0.75 -2.28
C TYR A 229 -7.30 0.93 -3.54
N CYS A 230 -6.07 1.45 -3.38
CA CYS A 230 -5.15 1.79 -4.46
C CYS A 230 -5.56 2.97 -5.35
N GLY A 231 -6.61 3.72 -4.98
CA GLY A 231 -6.97 4.99 -5.60
C GLY A 231 -6.17 6.16 -5.04
N ALA A 232 -6.85 7.27 -4.71
CA ALA A 232 -6.26 8.44 -4.06
C ALA A 232 -7.24 9.07 -3.06
N ILE A 233 -6.75 9.43 -1.88
CA ILE A 233 -7.47 10.24 -0.89
C ILE A 233 -6.60 11.44 -0.56
N GLY A 234 -7.18 12.63 -0.60
CA GLY A 234 -6.45 13.86 -0.31
C GLY A 234 -7.32 15.10 -0.39
N TYR A 235 -6.69 16.22 -0.61
CA TYR A 235 -7.36 17.51 -0.74
C TYR A 235 -6.72 18.36 -1.84
N ILE A 236 -7.49 19.30 -2.36
CA ILE A 236 -7.08 20.39 -3.21
C ILE A 236 -7.43 21.68 -2.48
N SER A 237 -6.44 22.56 -2.27
CA SER A 237 -6.65 23.86 -1.65
C SER A 237 -7.11 24.89 -2.68
N PHE A 238 -7.62 26.02 -2.22
CA PHE A 238 -7.98 27.15 -3.10
C PHE A 238 -6.77 27.75 -3.85
N SER A 239 -5.55 27.56 -3.34
CA SER A 239 -4.30 27.93 -4.03
C SER A 239 -3.86 26.91 -5.09
N GLN A 240 -4.63 25.85 -5.34
CA GLN A 240 -4.30 24.73 -6.23
C GLN A 240 -3.15 23.85 -5.71
N ASP A 241 -2.74 24.03 -4.46
CA ASP A 241 -1.89 23.06 -3.81
C ASP A 241 -2.70 21.81 -3.46
N ALA A 242 -2.09 20.63 -3.51
CA ALA A 242 -2.75 19.37 -3.23
C ALA A 242 -1.83 18.36 -2.57
N ASP A 243 -2.39 17.47 -1.75
CA ASP A 243 -1.65 16.34 -1.18
C ASP A 243 -2.56 15.12 -1.13
N PHE A 244 -2.17 14.04 -1.83
CA PHE A 244 -2.91 12.80 -1.94
C PHE A 244 -2.06 11.63 -1.45
N ASN A 245 -2.71 10.69 -0.76
CA ASN A 245 -2.14 9.40 -0.44
C ASN A 245 -2.58 8.33 -1.44
N ILE A 246 -1.92 7.17 -1.40
CA ILE A 246 -2.46 5.92 -1.95
C ILE A 246 -3.19 5.21 -0.80
N PRO A 247 -4.51 5.02 -0.86
CA PRO A 247 -5.28 4.36 0.22
C PRO A 247 -5.01 2.85 0.25
N ILE A 248 -3.87 2.49 0.81
CA ILE A 248 -3.54 1.14 1.30
C ILE A 248 -3.74 1.10 2.81
N ARG A 249 -3.87 -0.09 3.41
CA ARG A 249 -4.29 -0.24 4.81
C ARG A 249 -5.58 0.53 5.07
N THR A 250 -6.55 0.32 4.20
CA THR A 250 -7.81 1.06 4.19
C THR A 250 -8.95 0.09 4.36
N VAL A 251 -9.82 0.41 5.30
CA VAL A 251 -11.06 -0.32 5.60
C VAL A 251 -12.20 0.47 4.99
N THR A 252 -13.09 -0.21 4.27
CA THR A 252 -14.35 0.35 3.78
C THR A 252 -15.50 -0.34 4.51
N ILE A 253 -16.45 0.46 5.01
CA ILE A 253 -17.66 -0.01 5.68
C ILE A 253 -18.85 0.44 4.84
N PHE A 254 -19.65 -0.52 4.38
CA PHE A 254 -20.83 -0.28 3.58
C PHE A 254 -21.94 -1.25 4.04
N ASN A 255 -23.09 -0.71 4.45
CA ASN A 255 -24.23 -1.51 4.96
C ASN A 255 -23.78 -2.51 6.05
N ASP A 256 -23.06 -2.04 7.05
CA ASP A 256 -22.47 -2.85 8.14
C ASP A 256 -21.52 -3.96 7.70
N GLN A 257 -21.17 -4.03 6.42
CA GLN A 257 -20.12 -4.91 5.92
C GLN A 257 -18.77 -4.18 5.93
N ILE A 258 -17.82 -4.73 6.65
CA ILE A 258 -16.43 -4.28 6.67
C ILE A 258 -15.66 -5.00 5.58
N SER A 259 -14.98 -4.28 4.72
CA SER A 259 -14.05 -4.85 3.74
C SER A 259 -12.67 -4.24 3.84
N ILE A 260 -11.65 -5.06 3.63
CA ILE A 260 -10.25 -4.67 3.53
C ILE A 260 -9.58 -5.41 2.38
N ASN A 261 -8.83 -4.69 1.57
CA ASN A 261 -8.00 -5.28 0.53
C ASN A 261 -6.55 -5.33 0.99
N CYS A 262 -5.85 -6.38 0.64
CA CYS A 262 -4.43 -6.54 0.88
C CYS A 262 -3.77 -7.37 -0.22
N GLY A 263 -2.48 -7.23 -0.35
CA GLY A 263 -1.69 -7.94 -1.35
C GLY A 263 -0.26 -7.43 -1.39
N GLY A 264 0.47 -7.78 -2.43
CA GLY A 264 1.87 -7.44 -2.59
C GLY A 264 2.31 -7.36 -4.04
N GLY A 265 3.50 -6.82 -4.25
CA GLY A 265 4.16 -6.81 -5.56
C GLY A 265 4.80 -8.17 -5.83
N ILE A 266 4.36 -8.82 -6.90
CA ILE A 266 4.89 -10.10 -7.37
C ILE A 266 5.97 -9.82 -8.41
N VAL A 267 7.13 -10.41 -8.20
CA VAL A 267 8.32 -10.34 -9.07
C VAL A 267 8.82 -11.76 -9.38
N SER A 268 9.75 -11.90 -10.30
CA SER A 268 10.21 -13.21 -10.80
C SER A 268 10.79 -14.15 -9.73
N ASP A 269 11.34 -13.60 -8.63
CA ASP A 269 11.87 -14.38 -7.50
C ASP A 269 10.85 -14.57 -6.35
N SER A 270 9.58 -14.16 -6.54
CA SER A 270 8.50 -14.35 -5.59
C SER A 270 8.15 -15.83 -5.43
N LYS A 271 7.89 -16.23 -4.18
CA LYS A 271 7.43 -17.58 -3.84
C LYS A 271 5.95 -17.54 -3.46
N PRO A 272 5.07 -18.29 -4.16
CA PRO A 272 3.62 -18.18 -4.00
C PRO A 272 3.13 -18.27 -2.55
N GLU A 273 3.64 -19.21 -1.76
CA GLU A 273 3.25 -19.38 -0.36
C GLU A 273 3.71 -18.21 0.52
N SER A 274 4.90 -17.67 0.24
CA SER A 274 5.44 -16.54 1.00
C SER A 274 4.64 -15.27 0.72
N GLU A 275 4.26 -15.03 -0.53
CA GLU A 275 3.44 -13.88 -0.94
C GLU A 275 2.02 -13.99 -0.35
N PHE A 276 1.44 -15.20 -0.30
CA PHE A 276 0.17 -15.42 0.39
C PHE A 276 0.29 -15.08 1.88
N GLN A 277 1.33 -15.59 2.56
CA GLN A 277 1.54 -15.31 3.99
C GLN A 277 1.77 -13.80 4.24
N GLU A 278 2.59 -13.15 3.41
CA GLU A 278 2.82 -11.71 3.50
C GLU A 278 1.50 -10.91 3.35
N SER A 279 0.62 -11.35 2.48
CA SER A 279 -0.67 -10.69 2.29
C SER A 279 -1.57 -10.79 3.53
N ILE A 280 -1.54 -11.93 4.23
CA ILE A 280 -2.27 -12.12 5.50
C ILE A 280 -1.67 -11.28 6.63
N ASP A 281 -0.34 -11.20 6.70
CA ASP A 281 0.35 -10.44 7.76
C ASP A 281 0.09 -8.92 7.67
N LYS A 282 -0.50 -8.45 6.55
CA LYS A 282 -0.90 -7.05 6.33
C LYS A 282 -2.31 -6.71 6.81
N ILE A 283 -3.12 -7.72 7.22
CA ILE A 283 -4.48 -7.56 7.77
C ILE A 283 -4.41 -7.40 9.28
#